data_a2aabe5ff93957dfb3ed2265839783ed
#
_entry.id   a2aabe5ff93957dfb3ed2265839783ed
#
_cell.length_a   1.000
_cell.length_b   1.000
_cell.length_c   1.000
_cell.angle_alpha   90.00
_cell.angle_beta   90.00
_cell.angle_gamma   90.00
#
_symmetry.space_group_name_H-M   'P 1'
#
loop_
_entity.id
_entity.type
_entity.pdbx_description
1 polymer ?
#
loop_
_entity_poly.entity_id
_entity_poly.type
_entity_poly.pdbx_seq_one_letter_code
_entity_poly.pdbx_strand_id
1 'polypeptide(L)'
;MTRSEFIKMCGIFGVGLPFLTSLESCGDDNTINTDFTGKVIIIGAGAGGLSSGYLLQQQGIEFEILEASANYGGRMKINTNFADFPIPLGSEWLHANTDEFQKMVNDASIQTNVNTINYNSQTDTYAEWENGQLNVSPLNDSDIKFVNYSWFNFYEDYIVPSITGKITYDTIVQSIDYTADQIIVNTQNGQHIADKVIVAVPLKILQDGDITFTPTLPQDKADAINESVIWDGFKAFIEFSTKFYDTQIGFDISPTSDGQKLYYDAAYGQNTFKNILGLFAVGKPVEDYANLSDTELKDFMLSELDQLYANQATPNYINHISQNWNNEPFIKGGYVTDEADWRTIRELGKSVDDKVYFAGGAYTDGTDWVSVHAAAQSASDAVGEVLG
;
A
#
# COMPACT_ATOMS: atom_id res chain seq x y z
N MET A 1 -10.58 -19.27 7.27
CA MET A 1 -11.49 -18.11 7.08
C MET A 1 -11.17 -17.56 5.70
N THR A 2 -12.07 -17.62 4.76
CA THR A 2 -11.84 -17.07 3.42
C THR A 2 -11.80 -15.54 3.47
N ARG A 3 -11.12 -14.88 2.53
CA ARG A 3 -11.11 -13.41 2.39
C ARG A 3 -12.53 -12.83 2.41
N SER A 4 -13.49 -13.54 1.84
CA SER A 4 -14.93 -13.22 1.86
C SER A 4 -15.54 -13.28 3.27
N GLU A 5 -15.08 -14.17 4.14
CA GLU A 5 -15.55 -14.26 5.53
C GLU A 5 -14.94 -13.17 6.41
N PHE A 6 -13.72 -12.77 6.14
CA PHE A 6 -13.05 -11.64 6.81
C PHE A 6 -13.76 -10.32 6.48
N ILE A 7 -14.05 -10.06 5.21
CA ILE A 7 -14.79 -8.85 4.78
C ILE A 7 -16.21 -8.82 5.38
N LYS A 8 -16.89 -9.97 5.50
CA LYS A 8 -18.19 -10.06 6.17
C LYS A 8 -18.11 -9.77 7.67
N MET A 9 -17.01 -10.11 8.32
CA MET A 9 -16.80 -9.84 9.74
C MET A 9 -16.54 -8.36 10.02
N CYS A 10 -15.82 -7.66 9.15
CA CYS A 10 -15.60 -6.20 9.24
C CYS A 10 -16.91 -5.41 9.01
N GLY A 11 -17.82 -5.92 8.18
CA GLY A 11 -19.12 -5.28 7.89
C GLY A 11 -20.19 -5.39 8.98
N ILE A 12 -19.99 -6.20 10.03
CA ILE A 12 -21.04 -6.49 11.06
C ILE A 12 -20.92 -5.59 12.31
N PHE A 13 -19.84 -4.87 12.51
CA PHE A 13 -19.66 -3.99 13.67
C PHE A 13 -19.94 -2.50 13.42
N GLY A 14 -20.79 -2.18 12.44
CA GLY A 14 -21.35 -0.85 12.27
C GLY A 14 -22.30 -0.49 13.43
N VAL A 15 -21.78 -0.12 14.59
CA VAL A 15 -22.59 0.51 15.66
C VAL A 15 -22.62 2.01 15.38
N GLY A 16 -23.71 2.45 14.78
CA GLY A 16 -24.01 3.86 14.60
C GLY A 16 -24.13 4.58 15.93
N LEU A 17 -23.30 5.56 16.18
CA LEU A 17 -23.55 6.61 17.18
C LEU A 17 -24.25 7.78 16.49
N PRO A 18 -25.28 8.37 17.11
CA PRO A 18 -26.02 9.48 16.51
C PRO A 18 -25.18 10.76 16.56
N PHE A 19 -24.80 11.26 15.41
CA PHE A 19 -24.28 12.62 15.28
C PHE A 19 -25.42 13.62 15.53
N LEU A 20 -25.26 14.45 16.55
CA LEU A 20 -26.05 15.65 16.75
C LEU A 20 -25.72 16.66 15.65
N THR A 21 -26.71 16.89 14.80
CA THR A 21 -26.66 17.96 13.80
C THR A 21 -26.72 19.32 14.50
N SER A 22 -25.63 20.08 14.39
CA SER A 22 -25.71 21.53 14.41
C SER A 22 -25.47 22.04 13.00
N LEU A 23 -26.55 22.47 12.35
CA LEU A 23 -26.52 23.27 11.17
C LEU A 23 -26.04 24.68 11.57
N GLU A 24 -24.93 25.12 11.02
CA GLU A 24 -24.75 26.53 10.68
C GLU A 24 -23.61 26.74 9.69
N SER A 25 -24.01 27.35 8.58
CA SER A 25 -23.33 28.37 7.77
C SER A 25 -22.14 28.01 6.88
N CYS A 26 -22.37 28.21 5.60
CA CYS A 26 -21.42 28.34 4.51
C CYS A 26 -20.20 29.23 4.86
N GLY A 27 -19.03 28.61 4.66
CA GLY A 27 -17.74 29.26 4.54
C GLY A 27 -16.77 28.22 4.07
N ASP A 28 -16.34 28.31 2.81
CA ASP A 28 -15.29 27.46 2.22
C ASP A 28 -13.94 27.83 2.83
N ASP A 29 -13.61 27.24 3.98
CA ASP A 29 -12.25 27.23 4.50
C ASP A 29 -12.09 25.97 5.36
N ASN A 30 -11.59 24.89 4.75
CA ASN A 30 -11.12 23.68 5.44
C ASN A 30 -9.80 23.91 6.20
N THR A 31 -9.47 25.14 6.54
CA THR A 31 -8.29 25.41 7.38
C THR A 31 -8.64 25.06 8.82
N ILE A 32 -8.00 24.03 9.34
CA ILE A 32 -7.98 23.76 10.77
C ILE A 32 -7.31 24.99 11.40
N ASN A 33 -7.98 25.62 12.37
CA ASN A 33 -7.37 26.73 13.08
C ASN A 33 -6.32 26.15 14.04
N THR A 34 -5.08 26.00 13.56
CA THR A 34 -3.97 25.44 14.33
C THR A 34 -3.06 26.53 14.86
N ASP A 35 -2.60 26.37 16.10
CA ASP A 35 -1.57 27.24 16.67
C ASP A 35 -0.13 26.77 16.29
N PHE A 36 -0.01 25.60 15.63
CA PHE A 36 1.29 25.09 15.18
C PHE A 36 1.79 25.84 13.94
N THR A 37 2.96 26.45 14.07
CA THR A 37 3.62 27.23 12.99
C THR A 37 5.04 26.75 12.73
N GLY A 38 5.43 25.60 13.29
CA GLY A 38 6.74 25.02 13.15
C GLY A 38 6.95 24.30 11.80
N LYS A 39 8.15 23.74 11.64
CA LYS A 39 8.54 22.93 10.49
C LYS A 39 8.34 21.44 10.78
N VAL A 40 7.82 20.68 9.81
CA VAL A 40 7.68 19.22 9.86
C VAL A 40 8.65 18.57 8.89
N ILE A 41 9.36 17.53 9.33
CA ILE A 41 10.07 16.62 8.42
C ILE A 41 9.25 15.34 8.26
N ILE A 42 9.03 14.92 7.02
CA ILE A 42 8.38 13.65 6.69
C ILE A 42 9.46 12.71 6.14
N ILE A 43 9.53 11.49 6.66
CA ILE A 43 10.53 10.49 6.26
C ILE A 43 9.85 9.41 5.44
N GLY A 44 10.15 9.38 4.14
CA GLY A 44 9.56 8.50 3.13
C GLY A 44 8.49 9.16 2.27
N ALA A 45 8.57 8.97 0.96
CA ALA A 45 7.61 9.45 -0.04
C ALA A 45 6.73 8.31 -0.61
N GLY A 46 6.29 7.39 0.24
CA GLY A 46 5.21 6.45 -0.03
C GLY A 46 3.83 7.07 0.17
N ALA A 47 2.76 6.28 0.11
CA ALA A 47 1.38 6.77 0.25
C ALA A 47 1.18 7.61 1.52
N GLY A 48 1.62 7.14 2.69
CA GLY A 48 1.48 7.87 3.95
C GLY A 48 2.23 9.20 3.96
N GLY A 49 3.51 9.21 3.52
CA GLY A 49 4.31 10.43 3.53
C GLY A 49 3.85 11.47 2.50
N LEU A 50 3.47 11.05 1.30
CA LEU A 50 2.91 11.94 0.28
C LEU A 50 1.57 12.55 0.74
N SER A 51 0.68 11.75 1.33
CA SER A 51 -0.59 12.24 1.89
C SER A 51 -0.34 13.21 3.05
N SER A 52 0.61 12.92 3.94
CA SER A 52 0.98 13.83 5.03
C SER A 52 1.47 15.18 4.50
N GLY A 53 2.38 15.15 3.52
CA GLY A 53 2.88 16.38 2.91
C GLY A 53 1.79 17.19 2.19
N TYR A 54 0.88 16.50 1.49
CA TYR A 54 -0.25 17.13 0.83
C TYR A 54 -1.19 17.82 1.82
N LEU A 55 -1.53 17.16 2.92
CA LEU A 55 -2.39 17.74 3.96
C LEU A 55 -1.71 18.92 4.67
N LEU A 56 -0.42 18.82 4.99
CA LEU A 56 0.34 19.96 5.55
C LEU A 56 0.42 21.14 4.57
N GLN A 57 0.56 20.87 3.27
CA GLN A 57 0.52 21.92 2.23
C GLN A 57 -0.83 22.64 2.21
N GLN A 58 -1.96 21.91 2.34
CA GLN A 58 -3.29 22.51 2.41
C GLN A 58 -3.46 23.43 3.63
N GLN A 59 -2.80 23.10 4.74
CA GLN A 59 -2.82 23.90 5.98
C GLN A 59 -1.75 25.00 6.02
N GLY A 60 -0.92 25.14 4.98
CA GLY A 60 0.13 26.16 4.91
C GLY A 60 1.29 25.94 5.88
N ILE A 61 1.46 24.72 6.40
CA ILE A 61 2.56 24.36 7.30
C ILE A 61 3.85 24.14 6.50
N GLU A 62 4.98 24.61 7.05
CA GLU A 62 6.28 24.36 6.45
C GLU A 62 6.69 22.89 6.66
N PHE A 63 7.10 22.22 5.57
CA PHE A 63 7.57 20.84 5.62
C PHE A 63 8.58 20.53 4.52
N GLU A 64 9.30 19.41 4.70
CA GLU A 64 10.08 18.72 3.67
C GLU A 64 9.88 17.21 3.79
N ILE A 65 9.97 16.51 2.65
CA ILE A 65 9.89 15.06 2.56
C ILE A 65 11.27 14.52 2.19
N LEU A 66 11.83 13.63 3.00
CA LEU A 66 13.11 12.97 2.75
C LEU A 66 12.83 11.56 2.22
N GLU A 67 13.18 11.30 0.95
CA GLU A 67 12.98 10.01 0.29
C GLU A 67 14.34 9.34 0.04
N ALA A 68 14.45 8.09 0.46
CA ALA A 68 15.69 7.32 0.34
C ALA A 68 16.02 6.92 -1.11
N SER A 69 14.99 6.68 -1.92
CA SER A 69 15.14 6.30 -3.33
C SER A 69 15.17 7.51 -4.27
N ALA A 70 15.46 7.26 -5.55
CA ALA A 70 15.45 8.27 -6.60
C ALA A 70 14.01 8.65 -7.06
N ASN A 71 12.97 7.98 -6.56
CA ASN A 71 11.60 8.17 -7.00
C ASN A 71 10.63 8.05 -5.81
N TYR A 72 9.55 8.83 -5.85
CA TYR A 72 8.42 8.66 -4.92
C TYR A 72 7.53 7.46 -5.26
N GLY A 73 6.60 7.14 -4.39
CA GLY A 73 5.53 6.17 -4.60
C GLY A 73 5.65 4.89 -3.77
N GLY A 74 6.88 4.50 -3.37
CA GLY A 74 7.09 3.29 -2.57
C GLY A 74 6.44 2.05 -3.21
N ARG A 75 5.56 1.36 -2.47
CA ARG A 75 4.85 0.16 -2.95
C ARG A 75 3.73 0.42 -3.95
N MET A 76 3.49 1.66 -4.37
CA MET A 76 2.60 2.00 -5.50
C MET A 76 3.30 1.92 -6.86
N LYS A 77 4.57 1.50 -6.93
CA LYS A 77 5.39 1.38 -8.15
C LYS A 77 4.64 0.73 -9.31
N ILE A 78 4.80 1.28 -10.52
CA ILE A 78 4.22 0.76 -11.76
C ILE A 78 5.29 0.46 -12.81
N ASN A 79 4.92 -0.38 -13.79
CA ASN A 79 5.67 -0.56 -15.03
C ASN A 79 4.80 -0.10 -16.21
N THR A 80 5.33 0.79 -17.05
CA THR A 80 4.62 1.35 -18.22
C THR A 80 5.16 0.84 -19.55
N ASN A 81 6.11 -0.10 -19.53
CA ASN A 81 6.78 -0.62 -20.73
C ASN A 81 6.31 -2.02 -21.12
N PHE A 82 5.71 -2.78 -20.20
CA PHE A 82 5.31 -4.15 -20.42
C PHE A 82 3.97 -4.27 -21.18
N ALA A 83 3.05 -3.37 -20.88
CA ALA A 83 1.72 -3.34 -21.49
C ALA A 83 1.39 -1.93 -22.02
N ASP A 84 0.27 -1.81 -22.72
CA ASP A 84 -0.35 -0.57 -23.16
C ASP A 84 -1.23 0.09 -22.08
N PHE A 85 -1.16 -0.42 -20.85
CA PHE A 85 -1.74 0.14 -19.65
C PHE A 85 -0.75 0.01 -18.47
N PRO A 86 -0.87 0.80 -17.40
CA PRO A 86 0.02 0.71 -16.25
C PRO A 86 -0.09 -0.65 -15.57
N ILE A 87 1.03 -1.35 -15.40
CA ILE A 87 1.13 -2.59 -14.64
C ILE A 87 1.51 -2.27 -13.20
N PRO A 88 0.63 -2.48 -12.21
CA PRO A 88 0.90 -2.18 -10.81
C PRO A 88 1.78 -3.27 -10.20
N LEU A 89 3.06 -2.96 -10.01
CA LEU A 89 4.03 -3.89 -9.43
C LEU A 89 3.83 -4.10 -7.92
N GLY A 90 3.05 -3.25 -7.26
CA GLY A 90 2.68 -3.34 -5.85
C GLY A 90 1.17 -3.29 -5.65
N SER A 91 0.68 -2.23 -4.99
CA SER A 91 -0.76 -2.04 -4.73
C SER A 91 -1.56 -1.95 -6.04
N GLU A 92 -2.65 -2.71 -6.11
CA GLU A 92 -3.43 -2.85 -7.34
C GLU A 92 -4.90 -2.52 -7.17
N TRP A 93 -5.55 -3.06 -6.16
CA TRP A 93 -6.99 -2.91 -5.97
C TRP A 93 -7.34 -1.75 -5.03
N LEU A 94 -8.55 -1.23 -5.19
CA LEU A 94 -9.23 -0.43 -4.18
C LEU A 94 -10.13 -1.38 -3.35
N HIS A 95 -9.80 -1.53 -2.08
CA HIS A 95 -10.54 -2.37 -1.12
C HIS A 95 -11.64 -1.59 -0.38
N ALA A 96 -12.09 -0.48 -0.95
CA ALA A 96 -13.09 0.42 -0.39
C ALA A 96 -14.00 0.97 -1.51
N ASN A 97 -14.88 1.92 -1.19
CA ASN A 97 -15.70 2.58 -2.19
C ASN A 97 -14.92 3.69 -2.93
N THR A 98 -15.34 4.05 -4.11
CA THR A 98 -14.70 5.09 -4.94
C THR A 98 -14.78 6.51 -4.37
N ASP A 99 -15.60 6.75 -3.36
CA ASP A 99 -15.63 8.01 -2.61
C ASP A 99 -14.35 8.27 -1.80
N GLU A 100 -13.55 7.23 -1.56
CA GLU A 100 -12.24 7.37 -0.92
C GLU A 100 -11.28 8.29 -1.70
N PHE A 101 -11.35 8.30 -3.03
CA PHE A 101 -10.53 9.21 -3.83
C PHE A 101 -10.80 10.68 -3.48
N GLN A 102 -12.07 11.06 -3.33
CA GLN A 102 -12.43 12.42 -2.96
C GLN A 102 -12.04 12.76 -1.52
N LYS A 103 -12.16 11.78 -0.60
CA LYS A 103 -11.70 11.95 0.80
C LYS A 103 -10.20 12.16 0.87
N MET A 104 -9.43 11.38 0.09
CA MET A 104 -7.96 11.51 0.05
C MET A 104 -7.50 12.86 -0.52
N VAL A 105 -8.18 13.39 -1.52
CA VAL A 105 -7.90 14.71 -2.08
C VAL A 105 -8.27 15.83 -1.09
N ASN A 106 -9.28 15.62 -0.25
CA ASN A 106 -9.69 16.55 0.81
C ASN A 106 -9.87 18.02 0.33
N ASP A 107 -10.33 18.18 -0.91
CA ASP A 107 -10.59 19.48 -1.54
C ASP A 107 -11.83 19.38 -2.43
N ALA A 108 -12.91 20.03 -2.02
CA ALA A 108 -14.18 20.00 -2.74
C ALA A 108 -14.13 20.72 -4.10
N SER A 109 -13.13 21.56 -4.34
CA SER A 109 -12.93 22.24 -5.61
C SER A 109 -12.28 21.35 -6.67
N ILE A 110 -11.64 20.27 -6.26
CA ILE A 110 -11.00 19.27 -7.12
C ILE A 110 -11.93 18.07 -7.27
N GLN A 111 -12.43 17.85 -8.47
CA GLN A 111 -13.22 16.65 -8.76
C GLN A 111 -12.32 15.51 -9.19
N THR A 112 -12.34 14.40 -8.45
CA THR A 112 -11.60 13.18 -8.82
C THR A 112 -12.31 12.46 -9.97
N ASN A 113 -11.54 12.05 -10.97
CA ASN A 113 -12.04 11.32 -12.14
C ASN A 113 -11.17 10.07 -12.37
N VAL A 114 -11.45 9.02 -11.61
CA VAL A 114 -10.71 7.77 -11.64
C VAL A 114 -11.58 6.68 -12.25
N ASN A 115 -11.12 6.11 -13.35
CA ASN A 115 -11.82 5.01 -14.00
C ASN A 115 -11.58 3.70 -13.25
N THR A 116 -12.67 3.06 -12.88
CA THR A 116 -12.65 1.79 -12.15
C THR A 116 -13.69 0.81 -12.70
N ILE A 117 -13.50 -0.48 -12.41
CA ILE A 117 -14.43 -1.56 -12.75
C ILE A 117 -14.56 -2.55 -11.60
N ASN A 118 -15.78 -3.01 -11.36
CA ASN A 118 -16.05 -4.10 -10.43
C ASN A 118 -16.05 -5.43 -11.16
N TYR A 119 -15.73 -6.51 -10.45
CA TYR A 119 -15.95 -7.85 -10.94
C TYR A 119 -17.44 -8.16 -11.05
N ASN A 120 -17.80 -8.99 -12.02
CA ASN A 120 -19.19 -9.37 -12.31
C ASN A 120 -19.39 -10.88 -12.09
N SER A 121 -20.01 -11.26 -10.99
CA SER A 121 -20.25 -12.67 -10.65
C SER A 121 -21.11 -13.46 -11.64
N GLN A 122 -21.73 -12.82 -12.63
CA GLN A 122 -22.47 -13.51 -13.69
C GLN A 122 -21.58 -13.94 -14.85
N THR A 123 -20.41 -13.30 -15.03
CA THR A 123 -19.50 -13.55 -16.18
C THR A 123 -18.11 -13.95 -15.74
N ASP A 124 -17.69 -13.53 -14.55
CA ASP A 124 -16.32 -13.71 -14.08
C ASP A 124 -16.22 -14.95 -13.19
N THR A 125 -15.11 -15.64 -13.30
CA THR A 125 -14.88 -16.91 -12.65
C THR A 125 -13.74 -16.88 -11.66
N TYR A 126 -13.94 -17.61 -10.56
CA TYR A 126 -12.90 -17.97 -9.59
C TYR A 126 -12.60 -19.46 -9.74
N ALA A 127 -11.38 -19.79 -10.07
CA ALA A 127 -10.89 -21.15 -10.15
C ALA A 127 -10.03 -21.45 -8.93
N GLU A 128 -10.39 -22.46 -8.14
CA GLU A 128 -9.62 -22.89 -6.97
C GLU A 128 -8.88 -24.19 -7.26
N TRP A 129 -7.56 -24.16 -7.10
CA TRP A 129 -6.73 -25.36 -7.22
C TRP A 129 -6.60 -26.05 -5.87
N GLU A 130 -7.30 -27.15 -5.73
CA GLU A 130 -7.33 -27.94 -4.50
C GLU A 130 -7.21 -29.43 -4.82
N ASN A 131 -6.36 -30.17 -4.09
CA ASN A 131 -6.21 -31.63 -4.19
C ASN A 131 -5.99 -32.15 -5.65
N GLY A 132 -5.28 -31.37 -6.48
CA GLY A 132 -4.99 -31.74 -7.88
C GLY A 132 -6.17 -31.54 -8.83
N GLN A 133 -7.18 -30.78 -8.42
CA GLN A 133 -8.37 -30.44 -9.22
C GLN A 133 -8.61 -28.93 -9.26
N LEU A 134 -9.06 -28.44 -10.42
CA LEU A 134 -9.46 -27.06 -10.59
C LEU A 134 -11.00 -26.96 -10.47
N ASN A 135 -11.46 -26.33 -9.38
CA ASN A 135 -12.87 -26.11 -9.10
C ASN A 135 -13.28 -24.70 -9.50
N VAL A 136 -14.15 -24.56 -10.49
CA VAL A 136 -14.55 -23.24 -11.01
C VAL A 136 -15.92 -22.84 -10.46
N SER A 137 -16.03 -21.61 -9.97
CA SER A 137 -17.24 -21.00 -9.44
C SER A 137 -17.37 -19.55 -9.91
N PRO A 138 -18.56 -18.92 -9.75
CA PRO A 138 -18.68 -17.48 -9.95
C PRO A 138 -17.77 -16.70 -9.03
N LEU A 139 -17.09 -15.68 -9.58
CA LEU A 139 -16.25 -14.79 -8.78
C LEU A 139 -17.12 -13.81 -7.98
N ASN A 140 -17.05 -13.90 -6.66
CA ASN A 140 -17.70 -12.96 -5.73
C ASN A 140 -16.61 -12.18 -5.01
N ASP A 141 -16.06 -11.17 -5.68
CA ASP A 141 -15.05 -10.28 -5.15
C ASP A 141 -15.60 -8.84 -5.15
N SER A 142 -15.44 -8.14 -4.04
CA SER A 142 -15.87 -6.75 -3.87
C SER A 142 -14.76 -5.74 -4.18
N ASP A 143 -13.55 -6.21 -4.42
CA ASP A 143 -12.44 -5.35 -4.78
C ASP A 143 -12.67 -4.68 -6.13
N ILE A 144 -12.23 -3.44 -6.21
CA ILE A 144 -12.40 -2.61 -7.39
C ILE A 144 -11.06 -2.50 -8.13
N LYS A 145 -11.06 -2.75 -9.44
CA LYS A 145 -9.87 -2.55 -10.28
C LYS A 145 -9.87 -1.17 -10.93
N PHE A 146 -8.68 -0.62 -11.07
CA PHE A 146 -8.46 0.56 -11.93
C PHE A 146 -8.50 0.17 -13.41
N VAL A 147 -9.00 1.06 -14.26
CA VAL A 147 -9.03 0.92 -15.72
C VAL A 147 -8.07 1.90 -16.37
N ASN A 148 -7.01 1.40 -17.01
CA ASN A 148 -5.91 2.19 -17.58
C ASN A 148 -5.32 3.22 -16.60
N TYR A 149 -5.31 2.87 -15.34
CA TYR A 149 -4.97 3.74 -14.22
C TYR A 149 -4.43 2.90 -13.06
N SER A 150 -3.90 3.54 -12.03
CA SER A 150 -3.36 2.86 -10.84
C SER A 150 -3.36 3.81 -9.63
N TRP A 151 -3.06 3.31 -8.45
CA TRP A 151 -2.78 4.13 -7.28
C TRP A 151 -1.64 5.13 -7.51
N PHE A 152 -0.58 4.73 -8.24
CA PHE A 152 0.52 5.64 -8.58
C PHE A 152 0.02 6.84 -9.39
N ASN A 153 -0.80 6.59 -10.43
CA ASN A 153 -1.37 7.66 -11.24
C ASN A 153 -2.29 8.57 -10.44
N PHE A 154 -3.05 8.03 -9.49
CA PHE A 154 -3.87 8.85 -8.59
C PHE A 154 -3.02 9.84 -7.79
N TYR A 155 -1.92 9.38 -7.22
CA TYR A 155 -1.00 10.28 -6.50
C TYR A 155 -0.30 11.26 -7.44
N GLU A 156 0.10 10.82 -8.62
CA GLU A 156 0.73 11.66 -9.64
C GLU A 156 -0.20 12.80 -10.11
N ASP A 157 -1.51 12.51 -10.26
CA ASP A 157 -2.47 13.48 -10.77
C ASP A 157 -3.00 14.44 -9.69
N TYR A 158 -3.24 13.97 -8.46
CA TYR A 158 -3.98 14.72 -7.46
C TYR A 158 -3.16 15.17 -6.25
N ILE A 159 -2.14 14.45 -5.85
CA ILE A 159 -1.39 14.67 -4.60
C ILE A 159 -0.04 15.33 -4.87
N VAL A 160 0.80 14.70 -5.67
CA VAL A 160 2.18 15.09 -5.92
C VAL A 160 2.33 16.48 -6.56
N PRO A 161 1.50 16.94 -7.49
CA PRO A 161 1.71 18.22 -8.16
C PRO A 161 1.88 19.41 -7.23
N SER A 162 1.18 19.42 -6.09
CA SER A 162 1.24 20.52 -5.11
C SER A 162 2.48 20.46 -4.20
N ILE A 163 3.16 19.32 -4.12
CA ILE A 163 4.24 19.05 -3.15
C ILE A 163 5.55 18.60 -3.80
N THR A 164 5.61 18.52 -5.14
CA THR A 164 6.80 17.96 -5.85
C THR A 164 8.09 18.70 -5.49
N GLY A 165 8.05 20.00 -5.26
CA GLY A 165 9.20 20.83 -4.86
C GLY A 165 9.63 20.66 -3.39
N LYS A 166 8.93 19.84 -2.60
CA LYS A 166 9.19 19.57 -1.19
C LYS A 166 9.85 18.21 -0.96
N ILE A 167 10.06 17.40 -2.01
CA ILE A 167 10.64 16.06 -1.91
C ILE A 167 12.14 16.13 -2.22
N THR A 168 12.95 15.67 -1.27
CA THR A 168 14.40 15.51 -1.44
C THR A 168 14.71 14.03 -1.57
N TYR A 169 15.07 13.62 -2.78
CA TYR A 169 15.40 12.25 -3.13
C TYR A 169 16.81 11.84 -2.75
N ASP A 170 17.13 10.56 -2.87
CA ASP A 170 18.44 9.98 -2.57
C ASP A 170 18.94 10.39 -1.18
N THR A 171 18.01 10.49 -0.21
CA THR A 171 18.27 11.00 1.14
C THR A 171 17.87 9.96 2.18
N ILE A 172 18.85 9.16 2.58
CA ILE A 172 18.68 8.06 3.55
C ILE A 172 18.78 8.63 4.96
N VAL A 173 17.69 8.59 5.71
CA VAL A 173 17.66 8.93 7.14
C VAL A 173 18.26 7.78 7.94
N GLN A 174 19.17 8.10 8.86
CA GLN A 174 19.90 7.15 9.71
C GLN A 174 19.50 7.24 11.18
N SER A 175 19.18 8.45 11.66
CA SER A 175 18.75 8.63 13.05
C SER A 175 17.88 9.86 13.25
N ILE A 176 17.07 9.82 14.31
CA ILE A 176 16.19 10.89 14.77
C ILE A 176 16.52 11.18 16.23
N ASP A 177 17.03 12.38 16.54
CA ASP A 177 17.25 12.86 17.90
C ASP A 177 16.19 13.88 18.25
N TYR A 178 15.30 13.52 19.18
CA TYR A 178 14.19 14.34 19.66
C TYR A 178 14.31 14.69 21.16
N THR A 179 15.56 14.68 21.69
CA THR A 179 15.85 15.05 23.09
C THR A 179 15.60 16.53 23.40
N ALA A 180 15.89 17.41 22.43
CA ALA A 180 15.71 18.85 22.55
C ALA A 180 14.35 19.30 21.95
N ASP A 181 14.01 20.58 22.08
CA ASP A 181 12.81 21.16 21.51
C ASP A 181 12.81 21.01 19.97
N GLN A 182 13.95 21.25 19.34
CA GLN A 182 14.15 20.95 17.93
C GLN A 182 14.67 19.53 17.72
N ILE A 183 14.07 18.85 16.78
CA ILE A 183 14.43 17.48 16.37
C ILE A 183 15.53 17.54 15.33
N ILE A 184 16.56 16.72 15.48
CA ILE A 184 17.64 16.56 14.52
C ILE A 184 17.46 15.23 13.78
N VAL A 185 17.22 15.30 12.47
CA VAL A 185 17.18 14.14 11.58
C VAL A 185 18.52 14.05 10.87
N ASN A 186 19.28 12.99 11.15
CA ASN A 186 20.57 12.73 10.51
C ASN A 186 20.40 11.86 9.28
N THR A 187 21.02 12.28 8.20
CA THR A 187 21.06 11.57 6.93
C THR A 187 22.51 11.31 6.49
N GLN A 188 22.73 10.48 5.47
CA GLN A 188 24.06 10.32 4.90
C GLN A 188 24.61 11.63 4.28
N ASN A 189 23.75 12.61 4.00
CA ASN A 189 24.12 13.86 3.33
C ASN A 189 24.25 15.06 4.30
N GLY A 190 23.90 14.88 5.59
CA GLY A 190 23.91 15.94 6.59
C GLY A 190 22.75 15.89 7.56
N GLN A 191 22.52 17.00 8.26
CA GLN A 191 21.48 17.12 9.26
C GLN A 191 20.33 18.01 8.77
N HIS A 192 19.11 17.61 9.09
CA HIS A 192 17.90 18.38 8.91
C HIS A 192 17.30 18.68 10.28
N ILE A 193 16.69 19.85 10.45
CA ILE A 193 16.11 20.29 11.73
C ILE A 193 14.64 20.58 11.54
N ALA A 194 13.81 20.12 12.48
CA ALA A 194 12.37 20.34 12.50
C ALA A 194 11.84 20.44 13.93
N ASP A 195 10.60 20.89 14.07
CA ASP A 195 9.88 20.91 15.34
C ASP A 195 9.10 19.61 15.57
N LYS A 196 8.66 18.97 14.48
CA LYS A 196 7.95 17.67 14.49
C LYS A 196 8.42 16.77 13.33
N VAL A 197 8.32 15.46 13.51
CA VAL A 197 8.70 14.47 12.48
C VAL A 197 7.57 13.48 12.26
N ILE A 198 7.24 13.20 11.00
CA ILE A 198 6.33 12.11 10.60
C ILE A 198 7.17 10.99 9.97
N VAL A 199 7.20 9.82 10.60
CA VAL A 199 7.88 8.62 10.11
C VAL A 199 6.91 7.84 9.23
N ALA A 200 7.18 7.81 7.91
CA ALA A 200 6.33 7.16 6.90
C ALA A 200 7.07 6.08 6.11
N VAL A 201 8.04 5.42 6.76
CA VAL A 201 8.84 4.33 6.18
C VAL A 201 8.14 2.98 6.36
N PRO A 202 8.47 1.97 5.53
CA PRO A 202 8.01 0.60 5.78
C PRO A 202 8.45 0.10 7.16
N LEU A 203 7.57 -0.64 7.85
CA LEU A 203 7.82 -1.12 9.21
C LEU A 203 9.11 -1.97 9.31
N LYS A 204 9.46 -2.71 8.26
CA LYS A 204 10.69 -3.51 8.20
C LYS A 204 11.96 -2.67 8.37
N ILE A 205 11.96 -1.43 7.91
CA ILE A 205 13.06 -0.48 8.09
C ILE A 205 13.28 -0.16 9.58
N LEU A 206 12.19 -0.06 10.34
CA LEU A 206 12.27 0.16 11.80
C LEU A 206 12.67 -1.12 12.53
N GLN A 207 12.16 -2.28 12.12
CA GLN A 207 12.54 -3.58 12.70
C GLN A 207 14.01 -3.91 12.52
N ASP A 208 14.58 -3.59 11.37
CA ASP A 208 16.00 -3.83 11.08
C ASP A 208 16.92 -2.79 11.76
N GLY A 209 16.35 -1.77 12.38
CA GLY A 209 17.13 -0.71 13.04
C GLY A 209 17.87 0.20 12.06
N ASP A 210 17.42 0.30 10.81
CA ASP A 210 18.01 1.19 9.80
C ASP A 210 17.88 2.67 10.20
N ILE A 211 16.87 2.99 11.02
CA ILE A 211 16.69 4.31 11.65
C ILE A 211 16.74 4.15 13.15
N THR A 212 17.66 4.84 13.80
CA THR A 212 17.78 4.85 15.27
C THR A 212 17.12 6.07 15.89
N PHE A 213 16.60 5.92 17.10
CA PHE A 213 15.91 6.99 17.83
C PHE A 213 16.65 7.35 19.11
N THR A 214 16.76 8.66 19.39
CA THR A 214 17.30 9.18 20.63
C THR A 214 16.33 10.23 21.20
N PRO A 215 15.70 10.01 22.38
CA PRO A 215 15.73 8.77 23.18
C PRO A 215 15.22 7.56 22.41
N THR A 216 15.44 6.35 22.94
CA THR A 216 14.80 5.15 22.39
C THR A 216 13.28 5.26 22.44
N LEU A 217 12.59 4.68 21.46
CA LEU A 217 11.13 4.64 21.48
C LEU A 217 10.60 3.99 22.77
N PRO A 218 9.39 4.36 23.24
CA PRO A 218 8.73 3.69 24.36
C PRO A 218 8.69 2.18 24.18
N GLN A 219 8.79 1.43 25.29
CA GLN A 219 8.91 -0.03 25.24
C GLN A 219 7.74 -0.69 24.50
N ASP A 220 6.49 -0.27 24.78
CA ASP A 220 5.29 -0.84 24.15
C ASP A 220 5.34 -0.66 22.62
N LYS A 221 5.82 0.49 22.13
CA LYS A 221 6.01 0.74 20.70
C LYS A 221 7.16 -0.07 20.10
N ALA A 222 8.27 -0.18 20.81
CA ALA A 222 9.41 -1.01 20.38
C ALA A 222 9.02 -2.49 20.30
N ASP A 223 8.23 -2.99 21.25
CA ASP A 223 7.71 -4.34 21.25
C ASP A 223 6.73 -4.54 20.06
N ALA A 224 5.80 -3.61 19.85
CA ALA A 224 4.88 -3.66 18.69
C ALA A 224 5.63 -3.69 17.34
N ILE A 225 6.70 -2.89 17.18
CA ILE A 225 7.55 -2.91 15.99
C ILE A 225 8.20 -4.29 15.82
N ASN A 226 8.80 -4.83 16.87
CA ASN A 226 9.58 -6.06 16.80
C ASN A 226 8.73 -7.34 16.67
N GLU A 227 7.53 -7.35 17.27
CA GLU A 227 6.64 -8.50 17.27
C GLU A 227 5.74 -8.58 16.02
N SER A 228 5.60 -7.48 15.29
CA SER A 228 4.78 -7.46 14.07
C SER A 228 5.34 -8.38 12.99
N VAL A 229 4.48 -9.25 12.45
CA VAL A 229 4.85 -10.11 11.32
C VAL A 229 4.70 -9.32 10.02
N ILE A 230 5.77 -9.26 9.25
CA ILE A 230 5.78 -8.67 7.91
C ILE A 230 5.89 -9.81 6.91
N TRP A 231 4.93 -9.90 6.03
CA TRP A 231 4.98 -10.86 4.94
C TRP A 231 5.95 -10.41 3.86
N ASP A 232 6.68 -11.36 3.32
CA ASP A 232 7.39 -11.20 2.06
C ASP A 232 6.41 -10.84 0.94
N GLY A 233 6.89 -10.20 -0.13
CA GLY A 233 6.03 -9.78 -1.23
C GLY A 233 6.65 -10.06 -2.59
N PHE A 234 5.87 -10.68 -3.48
CA PHE A 234 6.29 -10.98 -4.84
C PHE A 234 5.12 -10.81 -5.82
N LYS A 235 5.40 -10.17 -6.96
CA LYS A 235 4.47 -10.12 -8.09
C LYS A 235 5.18 -10.49 -9.38
N ALA A 236 4.45 -11.13 -10.29
CA ALA A 236 4.88 -11.31 -11.67
C ALA A 236 3.70 -11.09 -12.63
N PHE A 237 4.01 -10.77 -13.86
CA PHE A 237 3.03 -10.58 -14.92
C PHE A 237 3.50 -11.31 -16.16
N ILE A 238 2.63 -12.14 -16.73
CA ILE A 238 2.92 -13.00 -17.88
C ILE A 238 1.98 -12.62 -19.02
N GLU A 239 2.53 -12.30 -20.18
CA GLU A 239 1.79 -12.07 -21.40
C GLU A 239 1.63 -13.38 -22.19
N PHE A 240 0.40 -13.68 -22.60
CA PHE A 240 0.05 -14.84 -23.42
C PHE A 240 -0.54 -14.44 -24.77
N SER A 241 -0.34 -15.27 -25.78
CA SER A 241 -0.92 -15.06 -27.12
C SER A 241 -2.44 -15.26 -27.16
N THR A 242 -3.00 -16.09 -26.27
CA THR A 242 -4.43 -16.33 -26.10
C THR A 242 -4.80 -16.38 -24.62
N LYS A 243 -6.02 -15.97 -24.30
CA LYS A 243 -6.58 -16.11 -22.95
C LYS A 243 -7.13 -17.52 -22.78
N PHE A 244 -6.61 -18.29 -21.84
CA PHE A 244 -7.04 -19.66 -21.51
C PHE A 244 -7.37 -19.83 -20.02
N TYR A 245 -7.27 -18.77 -19.23
CA TYR A 245 -7.34 -18.76 -17.78
C TYR A 245 -8.60 -18.05 -17.28
N ASP A 246 -8.98 -18.37 -16.06
CA ASP A 246 -10.08 -17.76 -15.33
C ASP A 246 -9.74 -16.33 -14.85
N THR A 247 -10.74 -15.58 -14.38
CA THR A 247 -10.54 -14.20 -13.92
C THR A 247 -9.66 -14.13 -12.69
N GLN A 248 -9.83 -15.06 -11.75
CA GLN A 248 -8.95 -15.27 -10.61
C GLN A 248 -8.72 -16.76 -10.37
N ILE A 249 -7.53 -17.12 -9.93
CA ILE A 249 -7.12 -18.50 -9.63
C ILE A 249 -6.50 -18.52 -8.26
N GLY A 250 -7.20 -19.09 -7.28
CA GLY A 250 -6.75 -19.28 -5.92
C GLY A 250 -6.12 -20.66 -5.71
N PHE A 251 -5.35 -20.76 -4.65
CA PHE A 251 -4.71 -22.00 -4.21
C PHE A 251 -5.10 -22.26 -2.76
N ASP A 252 -5.29 -23.55 -2.42
CA ASP A 252 -5.51 -23.98 -1.03
C ASP A 252 -4.23 -23.74 -0.21
N ILE A 253 -4.11 -22.53 0.28
CA ILE A 253 -3.09 -22.13 1.24
C ILE A 253 -3.82 -21.86 2.54
N SER A 254 -3.33 -22.49 3.63
CA SER A 254 -3.94 -22.26 4.94
C SER A 254 -3.95 -20.76 5.24
N PRO A 255 -5.12 -20.15 5.40
CA PRO A 255 -5.23 -18.70 5.50
C PRO A 255 -4.63 -18.13 6.77
N THR A 256 -4.30 -18.97 7.76
CA THR A 256 -4.11 -18.49 9.14
C THR A 256 -2.70 -18.11 9.53
N SER A 257 -1.69 -18.12 8.66
CA SER A 257 -0.35 -17.65 9.03
C SER A 257 0.66 -17.70 7.90
N ASP A 258 0.32 -18.36 6.81
CA ASP A 258 1.30 -18.75 5.81
C ASP A 258 1.37 -17.79 4.62
N GLY A 259 0.41 -16.88 4.46
CA GLY A 259 0.36 -15.92 3.34
C GLY A 259 -0.73 -16.23 2.32
N GLN A 260 -0.60 -15.65 1.14
CA GLN A 260 -1.58 -15.75 0.06
C GLN A 260 -0.88 -15.95 -1.28
N LYS A 261 -1.54 -16.67 -2.19
CA LYS A 261 -1.14 -16.85 -3.57
C LYS A 261 -2.37 -16.78 -4.47
N LEU A 262 -2.30 -15.93 -5.48
CA LEU A 262 -3.38 -15.70 -6.43
C LEU A 262 -2.79 -15.42 -7.81
N TYR A 263 -3.26 -16.12 -8.84
CA TYR A 263 -3.19 -15.60 -10.21
C TYR A 263 -4.47 -14.87 -10.55
N TYR A 264 -4.39 -13.81 -11.33
CA TYR A 264 -5.55 -13.01 -11.71
C TYR A 264 -5.38 -12.40 -13.10
N ASP A 265 -6.46 -12.18 -13.80
CA ASP A 265 -6.45 -11.46 -15.07
C ASP A 265 -6.08 -9.99 -14.85
N ALA A 266 -4.81 -9.65 -15.06
CA ALA A 266 -4.34 -8.28 -14.94
C ALA A 266 -4.90 -7.36 -16.03
N ALA A 267 -5.26 -7.93 -17.20
CA ALA A 267 -5.88 -7.22 -18.31
C ALA A 267 -7.41 -7.04 -18.14
N TYR A 268 -8.01 -7.59 -17.07
CA TYR A 268 -9.45 -7.45 -16.83
C TYR A 268 -9.89 -5.98 -16.78
N GLY A 269 -10.86 -5.63 -17.63
CA GLY A 269 -11.39 -4.28 -17.73
C GLY A 269 -10.47 -3.25 -18.40
N GLN A 270 -9.24 -3.63 -18.75
CA GLN A 270 -8.30 -2.73 -19.43
C GLN A 270 -8.67 -2.56 -20.92
N ASN A 271 -8.37 -1.38 -21.47
CA ASN A 271 -8.58 -1.13 -22.91
C ASN A 271 -7.40 -1.67 -23.72
N THR A 272 -7.29 -3.00 -23.79
CA THR A 272 -6.17 -3.71 -24.41
C THR A 272 -6.63 -4.96 -25.15
N PHE A 273 -5.81 -5.43 -26.10
CA PHE A 273 -5.94 -6.75 -26.71
C PHE A 273 -4.93 -7.77 -26.13
N LYS A 274 -4.12 -7.36 -25.17
CA LYS A 274 -3.15 -8.25 -24.53
C LYS A 274 -3.83 -9.16 -23.52
N ASN A 275 -3.34 -10.39 -23.40
CA ASN A 275 -3.76 -11.32 -22.37
C ASN A 275 -2.65 -11.38 -21.32
N ILE A 276 -2.84 -10.73 -20.20
CA ILE A 276 -1.83 -10.61 -19.13
C ILE A 276 -2.39 -11.21 -17.84
N LEU A 277 -1.72 -12.24 -17.37
CA LEU A 277 -2.00 -12.88 -16.09
C LEU A 277 -1.01 -12.35 -15.05
N GLY A 278 -1.51 -11.82 -13.95
CA GLY A 278 -0.73 -11.40 -12.80
C GLY A 278 -0.60 -12.52 -11.78
N LEU A 279 0.56 -12.67 -11.18
CA LEU A 279 0.79 -13.44 -9.96
C LEU A 279 0.94 -12.46 -8.80
N PHE A 280 0.17 -12.69 -7.75
CA PHE A 280 0.33 -12.07 -6.44
C PHE A 280 0.68 -13.16 -5.42
N ALA A 281 1.81 -13.00 -4.74
CA ALA A 281 2.21 -13.88 -3.67
C ALA A 281 2.73 -13.07 -2.48
N VAL A 282 2.28 -13.40 -1.27
CA VAL A 282 2.74 -12.82 -0.01
C VAL A 282 2.93 -13.89 1.05
N GLY A 283 3.86 -13.65 1.98
CA GLY A 283 4.22 -14.60 3.02
C GLY A 283 4.94 -15.83 2.46
N LYS A 284 4.67 -17.00 3.02
CA LYS A 284 5.36 -18.25 2.67
C LYS A 284 5.36 -18.62 1.18
N PRO A 285 4.27 -18.43 0.41
CA PRO A 285 4.28 -18.71 -1.03
C PRO A 285 5.35 -17.93 -1.83
N VAL A 286 5.91 -16.85 -1.29
CA VAL A 286 6.99 -16.10 -1.93
C VAL A 286 8.28 -16.91 -2.02
N GLU A 287 8.51 -17.85 -1.11
CA GLU A 287 9.70 -18.71 -1.09
C GLU A 287 9.88 -19.50 -2.39
N ASP A 288 8.78 -19.87 -3.05
CA ASP A 288 8.78 -20.63 -4.30
C ASP A 288 9.30 -19.81 -5.49
N TYR A 289 9.27 -18.48 -5.42
CA TYR A 289 9.56 -17.56 -6.54
C TYR A 289 10.80 -16.71 -6.30
N ALA A 290 11.00 -16.24 -5.08
CA ALA A 290 11.89 -15.12 -4.77
C ALA A 290 13.38 -15.36 -5.07
N ASN A 291 13.81 -16.62 -5.07
CA ASN A 291 15.20 -17.02 -5.25
C ASN A 291 15.49 -17.64 -6.63
N LEU A 292 14.49 -17.71 -7.50
CA LEU A 292 14.66 -18.27 -8.84
C LEU A 292 15.33 -17.24 -9.77
N SER A 293 16.17 -17.70 -10.67
CA SER A 293 16.61 -16.89 -11.81
C SER A 293 15.44 -16.60 -12.75
N ASP A 294 15.57 -15.61 -13.61
CA ASP A 294 14.51 -15.21 -14.55
C ASP A 294 13.99 -16.39 -15.39
N THR A 295 14.90 -17.27 -15.88
CA THR A 295 14.51 -18.46 -16.62
C THR A 295 13.80 -19.51 -15.75
N GLU A 296 14.31 -19.76 -14.56
CA GLU A 296 13.71 -20.72 -13.63
C GLU A 296 12.33 -20.24 -13.16
N LEU A 297 12.19 -18.93 -12.89
CA LEU A 297 10.92 -18.31 -12.53
C LEU A 297 9.89 -18.48 -13.64
N LYS A 298 10.26 -18.16 -14.88
CA LYS A 298 9.39 -18.37 -16.04
C LYS A 298 8.96 -19.85 -16.15
N ASP A 299 9.92 -20.77 -16.11
CA ASP A 299 9.65 -22.20 -16.29
C ASP A 299 8.77 -22.74 -15.16
N PHE A 300 8.98 -22.27 -13.93
CA PHE A 300 8.18 -22.62 -12.77
C PHE A 300 6.72 -22.14 -12.90
N MET A 301 6.50 -20.84 -13.17
CA MET A 301 5.16 -20.29 -13.37
C MET A 301 4.40 -20.96 -14.52
N LEU A 302 5.09 -21.22 -15.64
CA LEU A 302 4.46 -21.91 -16.78
C LEU A 302 4.10 -23.35 -16.42
N SER A 303 4.96 -24.06 -15.68
CA SER A 303 4.68 -25.43 -15.22
C SER A 303 3.46 -25.49 -14.29
N GLU A 304 3.32 -24.54 -13.38
CA GLU A 304 2.12 -24.42 -12.54
C GLU A 304 0.86 -24.25 -13.39
N LEU A 305 0.87 -23.29 -14.30
CA LEU A 305 -0.29 -22.98 -15.14
C LEU A 305 -0.60 -24.10 -16.15
N ASP A 306 0.40 -24.83 -16.64
CA ASP A 306 0.22 -25.99 -17.50
C ASP A 306 -0.49 -27.15 -16.79
N GLN A 307 -0.23 -27.31 -15.49
CA GLN A 307 -0.96 -28.30 -14.68
C GLN A 307 -2.43 -27.94 -14.51
N LEU A 308 -2.74 -26.66 -14.36
CA LEU A 308 -4.12 -26.17 -14.19
C LEU A 308 -4.91 -26.21 -15.52
N TYR A 309 -4.25 -25.87 -16.63
CA TYR A 309 -4.89 -25.60 -17.91
C TYR A 309 -4.42 -26.51 -19.04
N ALA A 310 -4.16 -27.78 -18.74
CA ALA A 310 -3.89 -28.84 -19.74
C ALA A 310 -2.77 -28.45 -20.74
N ASN A 311 -1.65 -27.95 -20.25
CA ASN A 311 -0.47 -27.53 -21.02
C ASN A 311 -0.72 -26.38 -22.00
N GLN A 312 -1.60 -25.43 -21.66
CA GLN A 312 -1.84 -24.26 -22.50
C GLN A 312 -0.90 -23.08 -22.23
N ALA A 313 -0.24 -23.02 -21.08
CA ALA A 313 0.60 -21.88 -20.73
C ALA A 313 1.88 -21.80 -21.56
N THR A 314 2.66 -22.87 -21.57
CA THR A 314 3.95 -22.91 -22.29
C THR A 314 3.84 -22.56 -23.78
N PRO A 315 2.92 -23.14 -24.60
CA PRO A 315 2.84 -22.82 -26.03
C PRO A 315 2.33 -21.40 -26.31
N ASN A 316 1.64 -20.76 -25.37
CA ASN A 316 1.09 -19.43 -25.52
C ASN A 316 1.94 -18.31 -24.87
N TYR A 317 3.02 -18.65 -24.20
CA TYR A 317 3.90 -17.68 -23.55
C TYR A 317 4.54 -16.70 -24.55
N ILE A 318 4.53 -15.40 -24.20
CA ILE A 318 5.19 -14.33 -24.97
C ILE A 318 6.32 -13.72 -24.16
N ASN A 319 6.01 -13.16 -23.00
CA ASN A 319 6.96 -12.43 -22.16
C ASN A 319 6.49 -12.38 -20.69
N HIS A 320 7.37 -12.00 -19.78
CA HIS A 320 7.02 -11.76 -18.38
C HIS A 320 7.90 -10.68 -17.74
N ILE A 321 7.43 -10.13 -16.63
CA ILE A 321 8.18 -9.28 -15.71
C ILE A 321 7.86 -9.71 -14.27
N SER A 322 8.77 -9.40 -13.35
CA SER A 322 8.55 -9.67 -11.93
C SER A 322 9.03 -8.52 -11.05
N GLN A 323 8.51 -8.47 -9.82
CA GLN A 323 8.91 -7.58 -8.75
C GLN A 323 9.03 -8.38 -7.45
N ASN A 324 10.24 -8.48 -6.95
CA ASN A 324 10.54 -9.02 -5.62
C ASN A 324 10.69 -7.86 -4.63
N TRP A 325 9.71 -7.69 -3.75
CA TRP A 325 9.71 -6.58 -2.79
C TRP A 325 10.70 -6.76 -1.65
N ASN A 326 11.17 -7.99 -1.40
CA ASN A 326 12.16 -8.28 -0.36
C ASN A 326 13.54 -7.75 -0.75
N ASN A 327 13.82 -7.63 -2.05
CA ASN A 327 15.08 -7.13 -2.59
C ASN A 327 15.10 -5.59 -2.77
N GLU A 328 13.99 -4.91 -2.53
CA GLU A 328 13.95 -3.44 -2.56
C GLU A 328 14.59 -2.89 -1.28
N PRO A 329 15.73 -2.17 -1.37
CA PRO A 329 16.57 -1.87 -0.21
C PRO A 329 15.90 -1.00 0.85
N PHE A 330 14.92 -0.19 0.45
CA PHE A 330 14.18 0.73 1.33
C PHE A 330 12.75 0.26 1.62
N ILE A 331 12.44 -1.03 1.33
CA ILE A 331 11.11 -1.62 1.59
C ILE A 331 11.23 -2.95 2.32
N LYS A 332 12.04 -3.90 1.79
CA LYS A 332 12.43 -5.16 2.43
C LYS A 332 11.25 -6.11 2.77
N GLY A 333 10.18 -6.09 1.98
CA GLY A 333 9.04 -6.97 2.17
C GLY A 333 7.75 -6.49 1.54
N GLY A 334 6.67 -7.21 1.75
CA GLY A 334 5.33 -6.85 1.31
C GLY A 334 4.67 -5.85 2.26
N TYR A 335 3.96 -6.36 3.27
CA TYR A 335 3.22 -5.56 4.25
C TYR A 335 3.03 -6.35 5.56
N VAL A 336 2.55 -5.69 6.60
CA VAL A 336 2.15 -6.33 7.85
C VAL A 336 1.01 -7.31 7.57
N THR A 337 1.07 -8.51 8.14
CA THR A 337 0.03 -9.53 7.92
C THR A 337 -1.37 -9.00 8.25
N ASP A 338 -2.35 -9.41 7.45
CA ASP A 338 -3.78 -9.11 7.69
C ASP A 338 -4.28 -9.73 9.01
N GLU A 339 -3.54 -10.66 9.60
CA GLU A 339 -3.86 -11.35 10.84
C GLU A 339 -3.22 -10.72 12.08
N ALA A 340 -2.61 -9.55 11.94
CA ALA A 340 -2.05 -8.82 13.08
C ALA A 340 -3.13 -8.50 14.13
N ASP A 341 -2.75 -8.51 15.41
CA ASP A 341 -3.64 -7.99 16.45
C ASP A 341 -3.83 -6.48 16.23
N TRP A 342 -5.08 -6.05 16.11
CA TRP A 342 -5.42 -4.65 15.91
C TRP A 342 -4.83 -3.73 17.00
N ARG A 343 -4.59 -4.25 18.22
CA ARG A 343 -3.96 -3.48 19.31
C ARG A 343 -2.50 -3.19 19.01
N THR A 344 -1.79 -4.17 18.43
CA THR A 344 -0.42 -4.00 17.96
C THR A 344 -0.36 -2.96 16.84
N ILE A 345 -1.25 -3.04 15.86
CA ILE A 345 -1.34 -2.04 14.77
C ILE A 345 -1.61 -0.65 15.33
N ARG A 346 -2.56 -0.53 16.26
CA ARG A 346 -2.84 0.75 16.93
C ARG A 346 -1.62 1.29 17.70
N GLU A 347 -0.85 0.42 18.35
CA GLU A 347 0.38 0.84 19.05
C GLU A 347 1.44 1.36 18.06
N LEU A 348 1.55 0.73 16.89
CA LEU A 348 2.42 1.21 15.81
C LEU A 348 2.02 2.62 15.31
N GLY A 349 0.74 2.97 15.31
CA GLY A 349 0.24 4.28 14.88
C GLY A 349 0.45 5.41 15.89
N LYS A 350 0.57 5.12 17.20
CA LYS A 350 0.67 6.16 18.23
C LYS A 350 1.89 7.08 18.06
N SER A 351 1.68 8.36 18.28
CA SER A 351 2.76 9.36 18.38
C SER A 351 3.61 9.20 19.64
N VAL A 352 4.78 9.81 19.64
CA VAL A 352 5.73 9.79 20.75
C VAL A 352 6.11 11.23 21.14
N ASP A 353 5.89 11.57 22.40
CA ASP A 353 6.29 12.83 23.05
C ASP A 353 5.78 14.11 22.33
N ASP A 354 4.67 14.03 21.59
CA ASP A 354 4.17 15.12 20.75
C ASP A 354 5.21 15.67 19.75
N LYS A 355 6.16 14.82 19.34
CA LYS A 355 7.29 15.14 18.47
C LYS A 355 7.43 14.20 17.28
N VAL A 356 7.26 12.90 17.51
CA VAL A 356 7.44 11.87 16.48
C VAL A 356 6.11 11.18 16.21
N TYR A 357 5.62 11.31 15.00
CA TYR A 357 4.36 10.77 14.50
C TYR A 357 4.63 9.69 13.48
N PHE A 358 3.64 8.85 13.20
CA PHE A 358 3.78 7.73 12.27
C PHE A 358 2.63 7.74 11.28
N ALA A 359 2.92 7.54 9.98
CA ALA A 359 1.92 7.52 8.92
C ALA A 359 2.21 6.42 7.89
N GLY A 360 1.19 5.67 7.51
CA GLY A 360 1.31 4.61 6.52
C GLY A 360 0.45 3.39 6.85
N GLY A 361 0.36 2.43 5.93
CA GLY A 361 -0.51 1.27 6.07
C GLY A 361 -0.20 0.34 7.25
N ALA A 362 0.94 0.49 7.92
CA ALA A 362 1.26 -0.23 9.16
C ALA A 362 1.00 0.61 10.42
N TYR A 363 0.69 1.90 10.29
CA TYR A 363 0.63 2.87 11.39
C TYR A 363 -0.77 3.47 11.52
N THR A 364 -1.78 2.63 11.56
CA THR A 364 -3.18 3.05 11.62
C THR A 364 -3.76 2.96 13.04
N ASP A 365 -5.00 3.31 13.21
CA ASP A 365 -5.74 3.17 14.47
C ASP A 365 -6.17 1.73 14.80
N GLY A 366 -5.85 0.78 13.90
CA GLY A 366 -6.19 -0.64 14.02
C GLY A 366 -7.60 -1.01 13.51
N THR A 367 -8.31 -0.09 12.88
CA THR A 367 -9.62 -0.41 12.25
C THR A 367 -9.46 -0.95 10.83
N ASP A 368 -8.47 -0.46 10.10
CA ASP A 368 -8.05 -0.92 8.77
C ASP A 368 -6.54 -0.71 8.62
N TRP A 369 -5.86 -1.56 7.87
CA TRP A 369 -4.43 -1.44 7.59
C TRP A 369 -4.05 -2.09 6.26
N VAL A 370 -2.78 -1.97 5.86
CA VAL A 370 -2.11 -2.50 4.66
C VAL A 370 -2.59 -1.97 3.30
N SER A 371 -3.62 -1.18 3.21
CA SER A 371 -4.09 -0.57 1.97
C SER A 371 -3.53 0.84 1.73
N VAL A 372 -3.65 1.34 0.49
CA VAL A 372 -3.23 2.72 0.15
C VAL A 372 -4.15 3.75 0.82
N HIS A 373 -5.46 3.50 0.83
CA HIS A 373 -6.40 4.41 1.48
C HIS A 373 -6.25 4.41 3.01
N ALA A 374 -5.95 3.26 3.63
CA ALA A 374 -5.63 3.20 5.06
C ALA A 374 -4.34 3.99 5.38
N ALA A 375 -3.34 3.95 4.48
CA ALA A 375 -2.14 4.76 4.63
C ALA A 375 -2.43 6.27 4.53
N ALA A 376 -3.36 6.67 3.66
CA ALA A 376 -3.80 8.07 3.54
C ALA A 376 -4.62 8.50 4.76
N GLN A 377 -5.49 7.65 5.29
CA GLN A 377 -6.21 7.92 6.53
C GLN A 377 -5.26 8.07 7.72
N SER A 378 -4.30 7.16 7.87
CA SER A 378 -3.26 7.25 8.89
C SER A 378 -2.45 8.56 8.79
N ALA A 379 -2.21 9.05 7.56
CA ALA A 379 -1.57 10.34 7.35
C ALA A 379 -2.46 11.51 7.83
N SER A 380 -3.77 11.42 7.60
CA SER A 380 -4.73 12.41 8.09
C SER A 380 -4.75 12.45 9.62
N ASP A 381 -4.73 11.30 10.26
CA ASP A 381 -4.72 11.19 11.72
C ASP A 381 -3.41 11.78 12.28
N ALA A 382 -2.26 11.41 11.71
CA ALA A 382 -0.95 11.92 12.13
C ALA A 382 -0.83 13.45 11.93
N VAL A 383 -1.33 13.99 10.80
CA VAL A 383 -1.35 15.44 10.57
C VAL A 383 -2.32 16.13 11.52
N GLY A 384 -3.48 15.54 11.80
CA GLY A 384 -4.40 16.05 12.83
C GLY A 384 -3.73 16.20 14.19
N GLU A 385 -2.98 15.18 14.65
CA GLU A 385 -2.20 15.24 15.89
C GLU A 385 -1.06 16.26 15.84
N VAL A 386 -0.41 16.45 14.68
CA VAL A 386 0.63 17.48 14.49
C VAL A 386 0.06 18.88 14.69
N LEU A 387 -1.17 19.10 14.24
CA LEU A 387 -1.80 20.42 14.29
C LEU A 387 -2.46 20.75 15.64
N GLY A 388 -2.80 19.76 16.45
CA GLY A 388 -3.39 19.87 17.79
C GLY A 388 -4.88 19.66 17.76
#